data_79cf2e8416b93665391fa862affc8291
#
_entry.id   79cf2e8416b93665391fa862affc8291
#
_cell.length_a   1.000
_cell.length_b   1.000
_cell.length_c   1.000
_cell.angle_alpha   90.00
_cell.angle_beta   90.00
_cell.angle_gamma   90.00
#
_symmetry.space_group_name_H-M   'P 1'
#
loop_
_entity.id
_entity.type
_entity.pdbx_description
1 polymer ?
#
loop_
_entity_poly.entity_id
_entity_poly.type
_entity_poly.pdbx_seq_one_letter_code
_entity_poly.pdbx_strand_id
1 'polypeptide(L)'
;FEYLRHKCIHLLTYSFPCTDLSVAGKQAGMSKGSGTRSGLLWEVERILTEIRDSNGELPQILFMENVPQVHSQDNMPDFRKWLDFLESLGYTNYYQDLNAKNYGVAQNRERCFMFSFLGEYNYHFPQPIPLKKKLKDYLEDNVDEKYYINNKKADKLIKQLIDNGTLPQHNLDRQTGRQADLR
;
A
#
# COMPACT_ATOMS: atom_id res chain seq x y z
N PHE A 1 -0.68 19.52 -18.10
CA PHE A 1 0.56 20.00 -17.51
C PHE A 1 0.56 21.53 -17.36
N GLU A 2 0.20 22.27 -18.41
CA GLU A 2 0.13 23.75 -18.40
C GLU A 2 -0.72 24.33 -17.24
N TYR A 3 -1.77 23.60 -16.84
CA TYR A 3 -2.61 23.95 -15.70
C TYR A 3 -1.88 23.94 -14.34
N LEU A 4 -0.88 23.08 -14.15
CA LEU A 4 -0.12 22.96 -12.89
C LEU A 4 1.00 24.01 -12.79
N ARG A 5 1.44 24.56 -13.92
CA ARG A 5 2.57 25.51 -14.03
C ARG A 5 2.42 26.79 -13.20
N HIS A 6 1.18 27.20 -12.95
CA HIS A 6 0.87 28.49 -12.31
C HIS A 6 0.16 28.32 -10.96
N LYS A 7 0.16 27.11 -10.39
CA LYS A 7 -0.49 26.84 -9.10
C LYS A 7 0.54 26.49 -8.04
N CYS A 8 0.48 27.19 -6.91
CA CYS A 8 1.17 26.80 -5.72
C CYS A 8 0.54 25.48 -5.21
N ILE A 9 1.24 24.38 -5.37
CA ILE A 9 0.82 23.06 -4.87
C ILE A 9 1.51 22.83 -3.54
N HIS A 10 0.75 22.81 -2.45
CA HIS A 10 1.32 22.55 -1.14
C HIS A 10 1.61 21.07 -0.92
N LEU A 11 0.74 20.19 -1.38
CA LEU A 11 0.87 18.74 -1.22
C LEU A 11 0.61 18.03 -2.56
N LEU A 12 1.56 17.25 -3.01
CA LEU A 12 1.41 16.31 -4.11
C LEU A 12 1.44 14.88 -3.56
N THR A 13 0.34 14.15 -3.70
CA THR A 13 0.29 12.73 -3.37
C THR A 13 0.45 11.89 -4.63
N TYR A 14 1.23 10.81 -4.53
CA TYR A 14 1.43 9.89 -5.64
C TYR A 14 1.58 8.46 -5.17
N SER A 15 1.09 7.55 -6.00
CA SER A 15 1.30 6.11 -5.87
C SER A 15 1.41 5.55 -7.29
N PHE A 16 2.39 4.75 -7.53
CA PHE A 16 2.58 4.08 -8.83
C PHE A 16 2.29 2.59 -8.68
N PRO A 17 1.94 1.89 -9.78
CA PRO A 17 1.56 0.48 -9.71
C PRO A 17 2.64 -0.38 -9.05
N CYS A 18 2.22 -1.22 -8.10
CA CYS A 18 3.09 -2.15 -7.38
C CYS A 18 3.18 -3.54 -8.02
N THR A 19 2.56 -3.75 -9.19
CA THR A 19 2.42 -5.07 -9.81
C THR A 19 3.75 -5.73 -10.16
N ASP A 20 4.76 -4.93 -10.46
CA ASP A 20 6.09 -5.41 -10.82
C ASP A 20 7.07 -5.40 -9.62
N LEU A 21 6.60 -4.95 -8.45
CA LEU A 21 7.36 -4.94 -7.19
C LEU A 21 6.88 -6.03 -6.23
N SER A 22 5.56 -6.28 -6.19
CA SER A 22 4.96 -7.13 -5.16
C SER A 22 5.34 -8.60 -5.37
N VAL A 23 5.40 -9.35 -4.25
CA VAL A 23 5.67 -10.80 -4.23
C VAL A 23 4.62 -11.59 -5.04
N ALA A 24 3.39 -11.09 -5.14
CA ALA A 24 2.32 -11.68 -5.95
C ALA A 24 2.40 -11.31 -7.44
N GLY A 25 3.33 -10.42 -7.83
CA GLY A 25 3.52 -9.94 -9.20
C GLY A 25 4.70 -10.57 -9.91
N LYS A 26 5.08 -9.97 -11.04
CA LYS A 26 6.20 -10.44 -11.88
C LYS A 26 7.60 -10.12 -11.34
N GLN A 27 7.69 -9.28 -10.32
CA GLN A 27 8.95 -8.78 -9.74
C GLN A 27 9.93 -8.23 -10.80
N ALA A 28 9.38 -7.57 -11.84
CA ALA A 28 10.18 -7.02 -12.95
C ALA A 28 10.85 -5.68 -12.60
N GLY A 29 10.65 -5.18 -11.36
CA GLY A 29 11.28 -3.97 -10.86
C GLY A 29 10.62 -2.68 -11.36
N MET A 30 11.31 -1.57 -11.09
CA MET A 30 10.84 -0.21 -11.43
C MET A 30 11.90 0.60 -12.16
N SER A 31 12.87 -0.06 -12.80
CA SER A 31 13.97 0.62 -13.48
C SER A 31 13.48 1.58 -14.57
N LYS A 32 14.15 2.72 -14.67
CA LYS A 32 13.85 3.76 -15.66
C LYS A 32 13.97 3.18 -17.08
N GLY A 33 12.92 3.38 -17.89
CA GLY A 33 12.90 2.87 -19.27
C GLY A 33 12.62 1.38 -19.41
N SER A 34 12.35 0.65 -18.33
CA SER A 34 12.06 -0.80 -18.38
C SER A 34 10.72 -1.16 -19.04
N GLY A 35 9.83 -0.19 -19.25
CA GLY A 35 8.47 -0.42 -19.75
C GLY A 35 7.55 -1.12 -18.72
N THR A 36 8.01 -1.35 -17.50
CA THR A 36 7.19 -1.90 -16.42
C THR A 36 6.16 -0.88 -15.93
N ARG A 37 5.04 -1.36 -15.37
CA ARG A 37 4.04 -0.46 -14.79
C ARG A 37 4.59 0.27 -13.57
N SER A 38 5.44 -0.38 -12.77
CA SER A 38 6.11 0.24 -11.62
C SER A 38 7.12 1.32 -12.05
N GLY A 39 7.59 1.30 -13.30
CA GLY A 39 8.39 2.36 -13.91
C GLY A 39 7.65 3.70 -14.07
N LEU A 40 6.33 3.75 -13.83
CA LEU A 40 5.57 5.02 -13.80
C LEU A 40 6.00 5.96 -12.65
N LEU A 41 6.82 5.50 -11.70
CA LEU A 41 7.51 6.39 -10.76
C LEU A 41 8.26 7.52 -11.50
N TRP A 42 8.88 7.21 -12.63
CA TRP A 42 9.68 8.17 -13.41
C TRP A 42 8.84 9.22 -14.14
N GLU A 43 7.51 9.03 -14.22
CA GLU A 43 6.61 10.11 -14.65
C GLU A 43 6.48 11.22 -13.60
N VAL A 44 6.58 10.87 -12.32
CA VAL A 44 6.63 11.87 -11.25
C VAL A 44 7.94 12.65 -11.33
N GLU A 45 9.07 11.98 -11.61
CA GLU A 45 10.35 12.64 -11.90
C GLU A 45 10.20 13.63 -13.07
N ARG A 46 9.58 13.20 -14.17
CA ARG A 46 9.35 14.05 -15.35
C ARG A 46 8.53 15.30 -14.98
N ILE A 47 7.43 15.11 -14.23
CA ILE A 47 6.56 16.21 -13.81
C ILE A 47 7.33 17.23 -12.95
N LEU A 48 8.07 16.77 -11.94
CA LEU A 48 8.85 17.65 -11.08
C LEU A 48 9.97 18.37 -11.83
N THR A 49 10.61 17.67 -12.78
CA THR A 49 11.63 18.26 -13.67
C THR A 49 11.02 19.36 -14.53
N GLU A 50 9.86 19.14 -15.14
CA GLU A 50 9.19 20.14 -15.96
C GLU A 50 8.72 21.35 -15.15
N ILE A 51 8.27 21.16 -13.89
CA ILE A 51 7.96 22.29 -13.00
C ILE A 51 9.22 23.12 -12.74
N ARG A 52 10.32 22.47 -12.34
CA ARG A 52 11.61 23.16 -12.11
C ARG A 52 12.10 23.91 -13.33
N ASP A 53 12.15 23.26 -14.48
CA ASP A 53 12.73 23.80 -15.72
C ASP A 53 11.89 24.96 -16.31
N SER A 54 10.61 25.01 -15.94
CA SER A 54 9.72 26.12 -16.27
C SER A 54 9.70 27.25 -15.24
N ASN A 55 10.62 27.24 -14.26
CA ASN A 55 10.63 28.16 -13.12
C ASN A 55 9.31 28.18 -12.34
N GLY A 56 8.62 27.03 -12.30
CA GLY A 56 7.43 26.82 -11.47
C GLY A 56 7.80 26.54 -10.03
N GLU A 57 6.85 26.74 -9.12
CA GLU A 57 7.02 26.39 -7.71
C GLU A 57 6.85 24.88 -7.51
N LEU A 58 7.89 24.23 -6.97
CA LEU A 58 7.82 22.83 -6.59
C LEU A 58 6.83 22.64 -5.42
N PRO A 59 6.09 21.51 -5.36
CA PRO A 59 5.24 21.17 -4.24
C PRO A 59 6.03 21.21 -2.92
N GLN A 60 5.44 21.80 -1.87
CA GLN A 60 6.12 21.88 -0.57
C GLN A 60 6.29 20.50 0.09
N ILE A 61 5.33 19.60 -0.11
CA ILE A 61 5.32 18.26 0.43
C ILE A 61 4.96 17.27 -0.68
N LEU A 62 5.76 16.21 -0.78
CA LEU A 62 5.42 15.04 -1.58
C LEU A 62 5.06 13.91 -0.64
N PHE A 63 4.01 13.16 -0.95
CA PHE A 63 3.58 12.01 -0.17
C PHE A 63 3.41 10.78 -1.08
N MET A 64 4.25 9.78 -0.87
CA MET A 64 4.22 8.50 -1.58
C MET A 64 3.64 7.40 -0.70
N GLU A 65 2.80 6.54 -1.28
CA GLU A 65 2.44 5.23 -0.71
C GLU A 65 2.77 4.12 -1.71
N ASN A 66 3.36 3.03 -1.23
CA ASN A 66 3.57 1.82 -2.02
C ASN A 66 3.73 0.58 -1.13
N VAL A 67 3.97 -0.58 -1.73
CA VAL A 67 4.33 -1.80 -0.99
C VAL A 67 5.76 -1.72 -0.44
N PRO A 68 6.10 -2.40 0.70
CA PRO A 68 7.45 -2.39 1.26
C PRO A 68 8.55 -2.82 0.27
N GLN A 69 8.19 -3.65 -0.72
CA GLN A 69 9.11 -4.10 -1.76
C GLN A 69 9.73 -2.98 -2.59
N VAL A 70 9.16 -1.76 -2.54
CA VAL A 70 9.74 -0.60 -3.23
C VAL A 70 11.19 -0.33 -2.84
N HIS A 71 11.57 -0.63 -1.60
CA HIS A 71 12.93 -0.50 -1.10
C HIS A 71 13.56 -1.85 -0.70
N SER A 72 13.08 -2.97 -1.26
CA SER A 72 13.75 -4.28 -1.13
C SER A 72 15.16 -4.25 -1.71
N GLN A 73 15.99 -5.23 -1.36
CA GLN A 73 17.36 -5.31 -1.85
C GLN A 73 17.48 -5.16 -3.37
N ASP A 74 16.58 -5.80 -4.12
CA ASP A 74 16.58 -5.78 -5.59
C ASP A 74 16.14 -4.41 -6.15
N ASN A 75 15.23 -3.72 -5.49
CA ASN A 75 14.69 -2.43 -5.92
C ASN A 75 15.42 -1.22 -5.32
N MET A 76 16.25 -1.44 -4.29
CA MET A 76 16.99 -0.38 -3.61
C MET A 76 17.86 0.48 -4.53
N PRO A 77 18.53 -0.05 -5.58
CA PRO A 77 19.30 0.80 -6.49
C PRO A 77 18.45 1.86 -7.19
N ASP A 78 17.24 1.49 -7.63
CA ASP A 78 16.33 2.45 -8.30
C ASP A 78 15.63 3.36 -7.27
N PHE A 79 15.30 2.83 -6.08
CA PHE A 79 14.76 3.64 -5.00
C PHE A 79 15.78 4.70 -4.54
N ARG A 80 17.07 4.35 -4.48
CA ARG A 80 18.15 5.31 -4.17
C ARG A 80 18.23 6.41 -5.22
N LYS A 81 18.20 6.09 -6.51
CA LYS A 81 18.17 7.10 -7.58
C LYS A 81 16.98 8.07 -7.43
N TRP A 82 15.84 7.54 -7.00
CA TRP A 82 14.67 8.36 -6.72
C TRP A 82 14.90 9.34 -5.56
N LEU A 83 15.48 8.85 -4.44
CA LEU A 83 15.83 9.70 -3.32
C LEU A 83 16.86 10.76 -3.72
N ASP A 84 17.93 10.37 -4.41
CA ASP A 84 18.97 11.27 -4.89
C ASP A 84 18.39 12.37 -5.81
N PHE A 85 17.44 12.00 -6.68
CA PHE A 85 16.75 12.98 -7.53
C PHE A 85 15.97 13.99 -6.68
N LEU A 86 15.18 13.53 -5.70
CA LEU A 86 14.42 14.42 -4.82
C LEU A 86 15.36 15.34 -4.00
N GLU A 87 16.46 14.79 -3.49
CA GLU A 87 17.49 15.55 -2.78
C GLU A 87 18.12 16.64 -3.69
N SER A 88 18.33 16.31 -4.98
CA SER A 88 18.83 17.29 -5.97
C SER A 88 17.86 18.44 -6.22
N LEU A 89 16.57 18.27 -5.94
CA LEU A 89 15.54 19.30 -5.99
C LEU A 89 15.41 20.06 -4.66
N GLY A 90 16.15 19.67 -3.63
CA GLY A 90 16.13 20.31 -2.30
C GLY A 90 15.12 19.69 -1.32
N TYR A 91 14.63 18.48 -1.58
CA TYR A 91 13.76 17.77 -0.63
C TYR A 91 14.56 17.00 0.43
N THR A 92 14.05 17.01 1.66
CA THR A 92 14.46 16.10 2.74
C THR A 92 13.47 14.94 2.82
N ASN A 93 13.96 13.70 2.73
CA ASN A 93 13.15 12.51 2.59
C ASN A 93 13.07 11.68 3.88
N TYR A 94 11.87 11.23 4.23
CA TYR A 94 11.58 10.32 5.34
C TYR A 94 10.69 9.20 4.84
N TYR A 95 11.10 7.94 5.03
CA TYR A 95 10.25 6.80 4.68
C TYR A 95 10.26 5.74 5.76
N GLN A 96 9.13 5.05 5.91
CA GLN A 96 8.93 3.99 6.88
C GLN A 96 7.83 3.04 6.44
N ASP A 97 8.00 1.75 6.74
CA ASP A 97 6.95 0.77 6.59
C ASP A 97 6.01 0.83 7.80
N LEU A 98 4.73 1.04 7.52
CA LEU A 98 3.70 1.11 8.55
C LEU A 98 2.65 0.02 8.28
N ASN A 99 2.25 -0.69 9.34
CA ASN A 99 1.19 -1.67 9.25
C ASN A 99 -0.09 -1.13 9.90
N ALA A 100 -1.20 -1.13 9.16
CA ALA A 100 -2.48 -0.60 9.60
C ALA A 100 -2.94 -1.15 10.98
N LYS A 101 -2.62 -2.42 11.28
CA LYS A 101 -2.94 -3.03 12.59
C LYS A 101 -2.27 -2.32 13.77
N ASN A 102 -1.13 -1.66 13.55
CA ASN A 102 -0.40 -0.93 14.57
C ASN A 102 -0.95 0.49 14.77
N TYR A 103 -2.01 0.86 14.04
CA TYR A 103 -2.65 2.17 14.06
C TYR A 103 -4.17 2.09 14.26
N GLY A 104 -4.62 1.04 14.97
CA GLY A 104 -6.01 0.87 15.37
C GLY A 104 -6.95 0.30 14.30
N VAL A 105 -6.44 -0.10 13.15
CA VAL A 105 -7.22 -0.72 12.07
C VAL A 105 -7.06 -2.24 12.12
N ALA A 106 -8.16 -3.00 12.19
CA ALA A 106 -8.14 -4.47 12.24
C ALA A 106 -7.81 -5.09 10.86
N GLN A 107 -6.74 -4.62 10.23
CA GLN A 107 -6.25 -5.10 8.95
C GLN A 107 -4.73 -5.26 9.00
N ASN A 108 -4.24 -6.45 8.66
CA ASN A 108 -2.82 -6.68 8.46
C ASN A 108 -2.42 -6.18 7.06
N ARG A 109 -2.12 -4.88 6.96
CA ARG A 109 -1.74 -4.22 5.71
C ARG A 109 -0.52 -3.35 5.94
N GLU A 110 0.61 -3.80 5.46
CA GLU A 110 1.88 -3.08 5.54
C GLU A 110 2.14 -2.31 4.25
N ARG A 111 2.54 -1.05 4.40
CA ARG A 111 2.87 -0.16 3.28
C ARG A 111 4.06 0.70 3.62
N CYS A 112 4.88 0.98 2.61
CA CYS A 112 5.88 2.01 2.66
C CYS A 112 5.22 3.37 2.44
N PHE A 113 5.38 4.25 3.40
CA PHE A 113 4.99 5.66 3.30
C PHE A 113 6.25 6.51 3.26
N MET A 114 6.29 7.46 2.32
CA MET A 114 7.39 8.40 2.22
C MET A 114 6.85 9.83 2.15
N PHE A 115 7.39 10.68 3.01
CA PHE A 115 7.22 12.12 2.97
C PHE A 115 8.52 12.77 2.51
N SER A 116 8.41 13.70 1.56
CA SER A 116 9.52 14.53 1.13
C SER A 116 9.12 15.98 1.31
N PHE A 117 9.88 16.71 2.11
CA PHE A 117 9.63 18.13 2.43
C PHE A 117 10.62 19.01 1.69
N LEU A 118 10.15 20.03 1.02
CA LEU A 118 11.04 20.98 0.34
C LEU A 118 11.77 21.84 1.38
N GLY A 119 13.11 21.75 1.40
CA GLY A 119 13.98 22.34 2.39
C GLY A 119 14.30 21.42 3.57
N GLU A 120 14.90 21.99 4.61
CA GLU A 120 15.22 21.27 5.82
C GLU A 120 13.99 21.11 6.71
N TYR A 121 13.69 19.89 7.09
CA TYR A 121 12.55 19.56 7.95
C TYR A 121 12.90 18.42 8.88
N ASN A 122 12.36 18.45 10.11
CA ASN A 122 12.51 17.35 11.07
C ASN A 122 11.14 16.68 11.26
N TYR A 123 10.98 15.50 10.64
CA TYR A 123 9.72 14.75 10.64
C TYR A 123 9.87 13.40 11.35
N HIS A 124 8.87 13.04 12.11
CA HIS A 124 8.78 11.74 12.77
C HIS A 124 7.42 11.10 12.45
N PHE A 125 7.45 9.84 12.06
CA PHE A 125 6.23 9.06 11.87
C PHE A 125 5.48 8.89 13.21
N PRO A 126 4.14 8.81 13.17
CA PRO A 126 3.34 8.64 14.38
C PRO A 126 3.69 7.34 15.11
N GLN A 127 3.62 7.37 16.44
CA GLN A 127 3.86 6.18 17.24
C GLN A 127 2.70 5.18 17.10
N PRO A 128 2.98 3.86 17.10
CA PRO A 128 1.95 2.83 17.07
C PRO A 128 0.96 2.97 18.23
N ILE A 129 -0.30 2.65 17.95
CA ILE A 129 -1.38 2.59 18.96
C ILE A 129 -1.89 1.15 19.06
N PRO A 130 -2.23 0.67 20.26
CA PRO A 130 -2.74 -0.70 20.44
C PRO A 130 -4.02 -0.94 19.67
N LEU A 131 -4.09 -2.08 18.95
CA LEU A 131 -5.31 -2.54 18.32
C LEU A 131 -6.29 -3.05 19.39
N LYS A 132 -7.39 -2.35 19.61
CA LYS A 132 -8.43 -2.71 20.59
C LYS A 132 -9.50 -3.64 20.02
N LYS A 133 -9.74 -3.57 18.70
CA LYS A 133 -10.79 -4.33 18.01
C LYS A 133 -10.19 -5.48 17.20
N LYS A 134 -10.90 -6.63 17.20
CA LYS A 134 -10.62 -7.78 16.35
C LYS A 134 -11.59 -7.81 15.18
N LEU A 135 -11.31 -8.61 14.15
CA LEU A 135 -12.19 -8.75 12.99
C LEU A 135 -13.65 -9.05 13.40
N LYS A 136 -13.83 -9.93 14.40
CA LYS A 136 -15.16 -10.27 14.92
C LYS A 136 -15.99 -9.09 15.39
N ASP A 137 -15.34 -8.01 15.85
CA ASP A 137 -16.02 -6.80 16.36
C ASP A 137 -16.58 -5.92 15.23
N TYR A 138 -16.33 -6.29 13.98
CA TYR A 138 -16.81 -5.65 12.76
C TYR A 138 -17.81 -6.52 11.98
N LEU A 139 -18.03 -7.76 12.42
CA LEU A 139 -18.99 -8.63 11.78
C LEU A 139 -20.40 -8.29 12.26
N GLU A 140 -21.36 -8.34 11.34
CA GLU A 140 -22.77 -8.15 11.65
C GLU A 140 -23.37 -9.45 12.22
N ASP A 141 -24.22 -9.31 13.23
CA ASP A 141 -24.90 -10.46 13.86
C ASP A 141 -25.94 -11.09 12.93
N ASN A 142 -26.60 -10.25 12.11
CA ASN A 142 -27.63 -10.68 11.14
C ASN A 142 -27.21 -10.27 9.74
N VAL A 143 -26.88 -11.24 8.91
CA VAL A 143 -26.47 -11.05 7.51
C VAL A 143 -27.53 -11.66 6.59
N ASP A 144 -27.95 -10.93 5.57
CA ASP A 144 -28.89 -11.40 4.54
C ASP A 144 -28.30 -12.62 3.81
N GLU A 145 -29.14 -13.65 3.57
CA GLU A 145 -28.73 -14.91 2.94
C GLU A 145 -28.05 -14.72 1.58
N LYS A 146 -28.36 -13.68 0.84
CA LYS A 146 -27.71 -13.36 -0.45
C LYS A 146 -26.20 -13.17 -0.37
N TYR A 147 -25.64 -12.85 0.82
CA TYR A 147 -24.23 -12.68 1.02
C TYR A 147 -23.49 -13.98 1.40
N TYR A 148 -24.21 -15.06 1.66
CA TYR A 148 -23.59 -16.35 1.92
C TYR A 148 -23.20 -17.04 0.62
N ILE A 149 -21.99 -17.56 0.58
CA ILE A 149 -21.52 -18.35 -0.55
C ILE A 149 -22.07 -19.78 -0.38
N ASN A 150 -23.14 -20.06 -1.11
CA ASN A 150 -23.75 -21.39 -1.12
C ASN A 150 -23.52 -22.04 -2.49
N ASN A 151 -22.31 -22.63 -2.67
CA ASN A 151 -22.02 -23.36 -3.89
C ASN A 151 -20.98 -24.50 -3.65
N LYS A 152 -21.02 -25.50 -4.55
CA LYS A 152 -20.15 -26.68 -4.48
C LYS A 152 -18.63 -26.38 -4.41
N LYS A 153 -18.19 -25.21 -4.90
CA LYS A 153 -16.77 -24.81 -4.82
C LYS A 153 -16.39 -24.39 -3.41
N ALA A 154 -17.29 -23.66 -2.72
CA ALA A 154 -17.10 -23.29 -1.32
C ALA A 154 -17.07 -24.53 -0.43
N ASP A 155 -17.99 -25.48 -0.62
CA ASP A 155 -18.04 -26.75 0.12
C ASP A 155 -16.76 -27.55 -0.06
N LYS A 156 -16.26 -27.64 -1.29
CA LYS A 156 -14.99 -28.32 -1.59
C LYS A 156 -13.81 -27.65 -0.91
N LEU A 157 -13.76 -26.31 -0.92
CA LEU A 157 -12.69 -25.55 -0.27
C LEU A 157 -12.71 -25.75 1.25
N ILE A 158 -13.90 -25.65 1.87
CA ILE A 158 -14.06 -25.86 3.32
C ILE A 158 -13.60 -27.27 3.69
N LYS A 159 -14.02 -28.28 2.93
CA LYS A 159 -13.58 -29.66 3.16
C LYS A 159 -12.05 -29.78 3.08
N GLN A 160 -11.40 -29.20 2.07
CA GLN A 160 -9.95 -29.18 1.95
C GLN A 160 -9.26 -28.51 3.15
N LEU A 161 -9.82 -27.39 3.65
CA LEU A 161 -9.29 -26.67 4.79
C LEU A 161 -9.44 -27.46 6.12
N ILE A 162 -10.45 -28.29 6.22
CA ILE A 162 -10.62 -29.21 7.36
C ILE A 162 -9.66 -30.39 7.24
N ASP A 163 -9.60 -31.02 6.07
CA ASP A 163 -8.75 -32.19 5.82
C ASP A 163 -7.26 -31.88 6.06
N ASN A 164 -6.82 -30.65 5.78
CA ASN A 164 -5.45 -30.20 6.03
C ASN A 164 -5.22 -29.56 7.43
N GLY A 165 -6.24 -29.60 8.30
CA GLY A 165 -6.14 -29.10 9.68
C GLY A 165 -6.19 -27.57 9.84
N THR A 166 -6.48 -26.82 8.78
CA THR A 166 -6.59 -25.36 8.85
C THR A 166 -7.89 -24.91 9.53
N LEU A 167 -8.98 -25.67 9.34
CA LEU A 167 -10.26 -25.45 10.00
C LEU A 167 -10.64 -26.64 10.90
N PRO A 168 -11.32 -26.40 12.04
CA PRO A 168 -11.84 -27.45 12.89
C PRO A 168 -12.95 -28.27 12.21
N GLN A 169 -13.01 -29.57 12.49
CA GLN A 169 -14.00 -30.52 11.94
C GLN A 169 -15.47 -30.05 12.12
N HIS A 170 -15.79 -29.41 13.25
CA HIS A 170 -17.16 -28.99 13.56
C HIS A 170 -17.72 -27.91 12.63
N ASN A 171 -16.88 -27.31 11.78
CA ASN A 171 -17.34 -26.35 10.77
C ASN A 171 -18.10 -27.00 9.60
N LEU A 172 -17.98 -28.31 9.41
CA LEU A 172 -18.81 -29.06 8.43
C LEU A 172 -20.27 -29.19 8.88
N ASP A 173 -20.50 -29.34 10.18
CA ASP A 173 -21.84 -29.58 10.71
C ASP A 173 -22.73 -28.34 10.72
N ARG A 174 -22.14 -27.16 10.50
CA ARG A 174 -22.82 -25.87 10.48
C ARG A 174 -23.28 -25.41 9.10
N GLN A 175 -22.95 -26.14 8.03
CA GLN A 175 -23.40 -25.81 6.66
C GLN A 175 -24.91 -25.97 6.46
N THR A 176 -25.61 -26.63 7.37
CA THR A 176 -27.07 -26.78 7.30
C THR A 176 -27.87 -25.64 7.95
N GLY A 177 -27.22 -24.57 8.31
CA GLY A 177 -27.88 -23.36 8.82
C GLY A 177 -27.22 -22.81 10.08
N ARG A 178 -26.72 -21.59 9.95
CA ARG A 178 -26.52 -20.60 11.01
C ARG A 178 -25.21 -20.63 11.79
N GLN A 179 -24.54 -19.47 11.70
CA GLN A 179 -23.56 -18.89 12.60
C GLN A 179 -22.31 -19.75 12.90
N ALA A 180 -21.25 -19.43 12.16
CA ALA A 180 -19.92 -19.76 12.62
C ALA A 180 -19.62 -18.94 13.88
N ASP A 181 -19.61 -19.58 15.05
CA ASP A 181 -18.96 -19.05 16.24
C ASP A 181 -17.47 -18.94 15.95
N LEU A 182 -17.04 -17.80 15.52
CA LEU A 182 -15.64 -17.38 15.55
C LEU A 182 -15.34 -16.96 16.99
N ARG A 183 -15.13 -17.94 17.88
CA ARG A 183 -14.56 -17.71 19.20
C ARG A 183 -13.06 -17.58 19.13
#